data_e27b0001ca5771c9630b7183253ce937
#
_entry.id   e27b0001ca5771c9630b7183253ce937
#
_cell.length_a   1.000
_cell.length_b   1.000
_cell.length_c   1.000
_cell.angle_alpha   90.00
_cell.angle_beta   90.00
_cell.angle_gamma   90.00
#
_symmetry.space_group_name_H-M   'P 1'
#
loop_
_entity.id
_entity.type
_entity.pdbx_description
1 polymer ?
#
loop_
_entity_poly.entity_id
_entity_poly.type
_entity_poly.pdbx_seq_one_letter_code
_entity_poly.pdbx_strand_id
1 'polypeptide(L)'
;PSFSMYGEYATLSDSVAAPYPLTEEGYVDPEVVIEFCERERPALLIVCNPNNPTGNYNPLSAMEKIVANVECPVIMDEAYMEFADGKEVPPTDMRPLNKLWLVAGSTLSLVGKYSNLMVFRTFSKAYGLAGLRCGYAVGAAGVMRLLGKALLPYHVNAYTLMVAKTLYENKDLYKEQIKLVRSERDKMAAYLAKLGFKVWPTATNFVTFCAQDELTKSLALAYERKYRDCSLTPQVASGKMMFKYLMENSILVRDYSGHAKLTGCLRVTIGTPEENLTILQKL
;
A
#
# COMPACT_ATOMS: atom_id res chain seq x y z
N PRO A 1 9.18 -5.54 -3.68
CA PRO A 1 8.78 -4.20 -4.10
C PRO A 1 7.92 -3.52 -3.03
N SER A 2 8.11 -2.21 -2.85
CA SER A 2 7.31 -1.38 -1.96
C SER A 2 7.10 0.01 -2.56
N PHE A 3 6.58 0.97 -1.79
CA PHE A 3 6.29 2.30 -2.29
C PHE A 3 7.58 3.04 -2.68
N SER A 4 7.71 3.36 -3.97
CA SER A 4 8.95 3.92 -4.56
C SER A 4 9.44 5.21 -3.90
N MET A 5 8.52 6.00 -3.31
CA MET A 5 8.88 7.26 -2.67
C MET A 5 9.78 7.11 -1.43
N TYR A 6 9.87 5.92 -0.83
CA TYR A 6 10.81 5.73 0.29
C TYR A 6 12.27 5.90 -0.18
N GLY A 7 12.61 5.37 -1.35
CA GLY A 7 13.91 5.57 -1.97
C GLY A 7 14.17 7.03 -2.34
N GLU A 8 13.16 7.70 -2.91
CA GLU A 8 13.24 9.13 -3.25
C GLU A 8 13.46 9.99 -1.99
N TYR A 9 12.73 9.71 -0.91
CA TYR A 9 12.91 10.44 0.36
C TYR A 9 14.27 10.17 0.99
N ALA A 10 14.79 8.95 0.91
CA ALA A 10 16.14 8.65 1.37
C ALA A 10 17.18 9.50 0.61
N THR A 11 17.09 9.55 -0.72
CA THR A 11 17.95 10.36 -1.56
C THR A 11 17.85 11.85 -1.22
N LEU A 12 16.64 12.39 -1.06
CA LEU A 12 16.42 13.78 -0.68
C LEU A 12 16.95 14.15 0.70
N SER A 13 17.09 13.15 1.58
CA SER A 13 17.64 13.29 2.93
C SER A 13 19.13 12.94 3.03
N ASP A 14 19.81 12.84 1.89
CA ASP A 14 21.22 12.42 1.81
C ASP A 14 21.49 11.08 2.55
N SER A 15 20.55 10.16 2.41
CA SER A 15 20.57 8.85 3.04
C SER A 15 20.57 7.73 2.00
N VAL A 16 21.07 6.57 2.37
CA VAL A 16 21.10 5.39 1.51
C VAL A 16 19.87 4.51 1.78
N ALA A 17 19.09 4.24 0.74
CA ALA A 17 18.01 3.28 0.81
C ALA A 17 18.56 1.85 0.69
N ALA A 18 18.36 1.02 1.71
CA ALA A 18 18.75 -0.38 1.75
C ALA A 18 17.49 -1.26 1.76
N PRO A 19 17.07 -1.85 0.61
CA PRO A 19 15.86 -2.64 0.54
C PRO A 19 16.07 -4.05 1.11
N TYR A 20 15.21 -4.49 2.02
CA TYR A 20 15.09 -5.89 2.43
C TYR A 20 14.16 -6.67 1.48
N PRO A 21 14.37 -7.99 1.30
CA PRO A 21 13.54 -8.80 0.43
C PRO A 21 12.16 -9.08 1.04
N LEU A 22 11.15 -9.21 0.17
CA LEU A 22 9.87 -9.82 0.49
C LEU A 22 9.88 -11.28 0.01
N THR A 23 8.94 -12.09 0.50
CA THR A 23 8.70 -13.44 -0.04
C THR A 23 8.26 -13.34 -1.51
N GLU A 24 8.25 -14.47 -2.21
CA GLU A 24 7.79 -14.53 -3.62
C GLU A 24 6.32 -14.09 -3.76
N GLU A 25 5.51 -14.34 -2.73
CA GLU A 25 4.11 -13.91 -2.66
C GLU A 25 3.94 -12.44 -2.24
N GLY A 26 5.04 -11.75 -1.89
CA GLY A 26 5.04 -10.34 -1.53
C GLY A 26 4.80 -10.04 -0.05
N TYR A 27 4.94 -11.01 0.84
CA TYR A 27 4.83 -10.81 2.29
C TYR A 27 6.15 -10.40 2.92
N VAL A 28 6.07 -9.76 4.07
CA VAL A 28 7.22 -9.49 4.93
C VAL A 28 7.51 -10.72 5.79
N ASP A 29 8.73 -11.24 5.71
CA ASP A 29 9.22 -12.25 6.64
C ASP A 29 9.90 -11.56 7.82
N PRO A 30 9.37 -11.66 9.05
CA PRO A 30 9.93 -10.99 10.22
C PRO A 30 11.38 -11.38 10.52
N GLU A 31 11.74 -12.66 10.35
CA GLU A 31 13.11 -13.13 10.61
C GLU A 31 14.10 -12.47 9.67
N VAL A 32 13.77 -12.47 8.38
CA VAL A 32 14.61 -11.85 7.34
C VAL A 32 14.81 -10.35 7.59
N VAL A 33 13.76 -9.65 8.06
CA VAL A 33 13.85 -8.22 8.38
C VAL A 33 14.69 -7.98 9.63
N ILE A 34 14.56 -8.81 10.67
CA ILE A 34 15.35 -8.70 11.90
C ILE A 34 16.83 -8.93 11.59
N GLU A 35 17.18 -10.03 10.92
CA GLU A 35 18.54 -10.33 10.48
C GLU A 35 19.14 -9.23 9.60
N PHE A 36 18.32 -8.68 8.70
CA PHE A 36 18.71 -7.54 7.88
C PHE A 36 19.06 -6.33 8.74
N CYS A 37 18.24 -5.98 9.73
CA CYS A 37 18.50 -4.85 10.62
C CYS A 37 19.72 -5.06 11.52
N GLU A 38 19.97 -6.28 11.98
CA GLU A 38 21.20 -6.63 12.75
C GLU A 38 22.46 -6.43 11.91
N ARG A 39 22.44 -6.85 10.66
CA ARG A 39 23.56 -6.74 9.73
C ARG A 39 23.81 -5.31 9.25
N GLU A 40 22.78 -4.65 8.75
CA GLU A 40 22.87 -3.33 8.10
C GLU A 40 22.82 -2.16 9.09
N ARG A 41 22.31 -2.38 10.30
CA ARG A 41 22.13 -1.36 11.36
C ARG A 41 21.52 -0.07 10.83
N PRO A 42 20.32 -0.12 10.22
CA PRO A 42 19.72 1.06 9.61
C PRO A 42 19.37 2.10 10.68
N ALA A 43 19.49 3.38 10.32
CA ALA A 43 19.05 4.49 11.18
C ALA A 43 17.51 4.56 11.30
N LEU A 44 16.78 3.95 10.35
CA LEU A 44 15.32 3.91 10.30
C LEU A 44 14.87 2.70 9.48
N LEU A 45 13.92 1.94 10.00
CA LEU A 45 13.19 0.91 9.25
C LEU A 45 11.82 1.43 8.83
N ILE A 46 11.44 1.23 7.56
CA ILE A 46 10.10 1.54 7.06
C ILE A 46 9.44 0.24 6.59
N VAL A 47 8.26 -0.07 7.12
CA VAL A 47 7.43 -1.21 6.72
C VAL A 47 6.08 -0.70 6.23
N CYS A 48 5.74 -1.01 4.99
CA CYS A 48 4.44 -0.66 4.40
C CYS A 48 3.45 -1.82 4.60
N ASN A 49 2.41 -1.61 5.40
CA ASN A 49 1.44 -2.65 5.72
C ASN A 49 0.02 -2.09 5.87
N PRO A 50 -0.91 -2.38 4.94
CA PRO A 50 -0.77 -3.18 3.72
C PRO A 50 0.21 -2.60 2.70
N ASN A 51 0.92 -3.47 1.95
CA ASN A 51 1.99 -3.04 1.06
C ASN A 51 1.45 -2.45 -0.27
N ASN A 52 2.13 -1.46 -0.77
CA ASN A 52 1.96 -0.92 -2.11
C ASN A 52 3.26 -1.17 -2.90
N PRO A 53 3.25 -1.86 -4.07
CA PRO A 53 2.09 -2.11 -4.91
C PRO A 53 1.50 -3.53 -4.85
N THR A 54 1.97 -4.43 -4.02
CA THR A 54 1.49 -5.83 -4.03
C THR A 54 0.11 -6.00 -3.39
N GLY A 55 -0.26 -5.14 -2.44
CA GLY A 55 -1.54 -5.20 -1.74
C GLY A 55 -1.54 -6.06 -0.47
N ASN A 56 -0.49 -6.86 -0.25
CA ASN A 56 -0.41 -7.80 0.86
C ASN A 56 -0.56 -7.12 2.23
N TYR A 57 -1.32 -7.77 3.09
CA TYR A 57 -1.40 -7.45 4.52
C TYR A 57 -0.66 -8.50 5.33
N ASN A 58 0.22 -8.07 6.20
CA ASN A 58 0.93 -8.92 7.14
C ASN A 58 0.27 -8.83 8.51
N PRO A 59 0.08 -9.96 9.24
CA PRO A 59 -0.64 -9.98 10.50
C PRO A 59 0.08 -9.17 11.58
N LEU A 60 -0.69 -8.66 12.54
CA LEU A 60 -0.17 -7.84 13.65
C LEU A 60 0.96 -8.54 14.41
N SER A 61 0.87 -9.84 14.62
CA SER A 61 1.91 -10.63 15.30
C SER A 61 3.25 -10.61 14.58
N ALA A 62 3.24 -10.64 13.25
CA ALA A 62 4.46 -10.52 12.44
C ALA A 62 5.07 -9.11 12.56
N MET A 63 4.23 -8.08 12.52
CA MET A 63 4.68 -6.69 12.68
C MET A 63 5.19 -6.43 14.10
N GLU A 64 4.53 -6.94 15.11
CA GLU A 64 4.97 -6.86 16.51
C GLU A 64 6.33 -7.53 16.71
N LYS A 65 6.55 -8.70 16.09
CA LYS A 65 7.82 -9.43 16.17
C LYS A 65 8.98 -8.58 15.63
N ILE A 66 8.78 -7.88 14.51
CA ILE A 66 9.79 -6.96 13.96
C ILE A 66 10.07 -5.85 14.97
N VAL A 67 9.04 -5.11 15.39
CA VAL A 67 9.18 -3.95 16.27
C VAL A 67 9.85 -4.30 17.60
N ALA A 68 9.56 -5.49 18.13
CA ALA A 68 10.11 -5.97 19.39
C ALA A 68 11.60 -6.37 19.33
N ASN A 69 12.12 -6.69 18.14
CA ASN A 69 13.46 -7.27 17.97
C ASN A 69 14.40 -6.41 17.13
N VAL A 70 14.03 -5.17 16.77
CA VAL A 70 14.92 -4.23 16.11
C VAL A 70 15.21 -3.04 17.02
N GLU A 71 16.47 -2.56 17.00
CA GLU A 71 16.89 -1.44 17.83
C GLU A 71 16.59 -0.08 17.22
N CYS A 72 16.48 -0.01 15.89
CA CYS A 72 16.23 1.24 15.18
C CYS A 72 14.76 1.69 15.31
N PRO A 73 14.48 2.99 15.13
CA PRO A 73 13.12 3.48 14.94
C PRO A 73 12.41 2.78 13.78
N VAL A 74 11.12 2.47 13.94
CA VAL A 74 10.30 1.79 12.94
C VAL A 74 9.13 2.67 12.55
N ILE A 75 8.98 2.95 11.26
CA ILE A 75 7.76 3.52 10.68
C ILE A 75 6.93 2.37 10.09
N MET A 76 5.72 2.19 10.64
CA MET A 76 4.68 1.41 9.99
C MET A 76 3.82 2.34 9.14
N ASP A 77 3.97 2.24 7.82
CA ASP A 77 3.13 2.98 6.89
C ASP A 77 1.84 2.21 6.67
N GLU A 78 0.79 2.66 7.31
CA GLU A 78 -0.55 2.09 7.29
C GLU A 78 -1.52 2.90 6.42
N ALA A 79 -1.04 3.46 5.31
CA ALA A 79 -1.85 4.29 4.41
C ALA A 79 -3.09 3.59 3.83
N TYR A 80 -3.15 2.26 3.85
CA TYR A 80 -4.25 1.46 3.32
C TYR A 80 -4.97 0.63 4.41
N MET A 81 -4.63 0.80 5.66
CA MET A 81 -5.10 -0.08 6.74
C MET A 81 -6.63 -0.09 6.90
N GLU A 82 -7.31 1.00 6.59
CA GLU A 82 -8.78 1.06 6.62
C GLU A 82 -9.44 0.07 5.64
N PHE A 83 -8.74 -0.37 4.60
CA PHE A 83 -9.22 -1.39 3.65
C PHE A 83 -8.85 -2.82 4.04
N ALA A 84 -8.00 -3.03 5.05
CA ALA A 84 -7.72 -4.36 5.57
C ALA A 84 -8.97 -4.95 6.25
N ASP A 85 -9.16 -6.28 6.10
CA ASP A 85 -10.34 -6.99 6.62
C ASP A 85 -10.22 -7.28 8.11
N GLY A 86 -9.95 -6.23 8.89
CA GLY A 86 -9.91 -6.31 10.33
C GLY A 86 -11.28 -6.05 10.95
N LYS A 87 -11.70 -6.84 11.93
CA LYS A 87 -12.80 -6.46 12.82
C LYS A 87 -12.30 -5.29 13.67
N GLU A 88 -13.15 -4.30 13.93
CA GLU A 88 -12.84 -3.26 14.89
C GLU A 88 -12.47 -3.92 16.23
N VAL A 89 -11.30 -3.62 16.76
CA VAL A 89 -10.96 -4.00 18.13
C VAL A 89 -11.49 -2.88 19.01
N PRO A 90 -12.40 -3.16 19.94
CA PRO A 90 -12.75 -2.17 20.96
C PRO A 90 -11.49 -1.78 21.72
N PRO A 91 -11.28 -0.50 22.04
CA PRO A 91 -10.11 -0.05 22.75
C PRO A 91 -10.10 -0.66 24.15
N THR A 92 -9.21 -1.63 24.37
CA THR A 92 -8.86 -2.08 25.70
C THR A 92 -7.82 -1.11 26.25
N ASP A 93 -8.20 -0.29 27.20
CA ASP A 93 -7.36 0.50 28.11
C ASP A 93 -6.32 1.49 27.55
N MET A 94 -6.46 1.93 26.32
CA MET A 94 -5.56 2.91 25.70
C MET A 94 -6.18 4.31 25.68
N ARG A 95 -6.13 4.98 26.78
CA ARG A 95 -6.77 6.29 27.03
C ARG A 95 -5.99 7.42 26.40
N PRO A 96 -5.35 7.74 25.60
CA PRO A 96 -5.65 8.83 24.67
C PRO A 96 -6.01 8.37 23.26
N LEU A 97 -5.86 7.09 22.94
CA LEU A 97 -6.09 6.58 21.58
C LEU A 97 -7.53 6.09 21.32
N ASN A 98 -8.41 6.16 22.32
CA ASN A 98 -9.81 5.75 22.22
C ASN A 98 -10.64 6.53 21.19
N LYS A 99 -10.11 7.65 20.67
CA LYS A 99 -10.70 8.42 19.56
C LYS A 99 -10.15 8.05 18.20
N LEU A 100 -9.02 7.31 18.11
CA LEU A 100 -8.47 6.84 16.85
C LEU A 100 -9.24 5.62 16.35
N TRP A 101 -9.44 5.54 15.05
CA TRP A 101 -10.03 4.38 14.44
C TRP A 101 -9.02 3.22 14.47
N LEU A 102 -9.15 2.38 15.49
CA LEU A 102 -8.38 1.15 15.59
C LEU A 102 -9.02 0.12 14.65
N VAL A 103 -8.36 -0.12 13.54
CA VAL A 103 -8.67 -1.25 12.68
C VAL A 103 -7.99 -2.47 13.28
N ALA A 104 -8.68 -3.61 13.39
CA ALA A 104 -8.07 -4.84 13.86
C ALA A 104 -6.85 -5.18 13.02
N GLY A 105 -5.76 -5.54 13.67
CA GLY A 105 -4.49 -5.80 13.02
C GLY A 105 -3.63 -4.57 12.76
N SER A 106 -4.08 -3.37 13.12
CA SER A 106 -3.24 -2.17 13.09
C SER A 106 -2.21 -2.13 14.20
N THR A 107 -0.99 -1.74 13.86
CA THR A 107 0.10 -1.53 14.81
C THR A 107 -0.11 -0.31 15.73
N LEU A 108 -1.15 0.49 15.51
CA LEU A 108 -1.57 1.53 16.46
C LEU A 108 -1.78 0.98 17.87
N SER A 109 -2.26 -0.27 18.00
CA SER A 109 -2.44 -0.95 19.28
C SER A 109 -1.13 -1.18 20.04
N LEU A 110 0.01 -1.12 19.37
CA LEU A 110 1.34 -1.38 19.91
C LEU A 110 2.10 -0.11 20.32
N VAL A 111 1.62 1.09 19.93
CA VAL A 111 2.33 2.36 20.16
C VAL A 111 2.62 2.63 21.65
N GLY A 112 1.73 2.20 22.55
CA GLY A 112 1.95 2.33 24.01
C GLY A 112 2.95 1.32 24.57
N LYS A 113 3.24 0.23 23.83
CA LYS A 113 4.13 -0.85 24.26
C LYS A 113 5.57 -0.66 23.77
N TYR A 114 5.75 -0.10 22.57
CA TYR A 114 7.05 0.02 21.92
C TYR A 114 7.40 1.49 21.64
N SER A 115 8.46 1.98 22.27
CA SER A 115 8.89 3.38 22.13
C SER A 115 9.58 3.70 20.79
N ASN A 116 10.06 2.69 20.08
CA ASN A 116 10.67 2.80 18.76
C ASN A 116 9.65 2.78 17.61
N LEU A 117 8.36 2.55 17.89
CA LEU A 117 7.30 2.46 16.88
C LEU A 117 6.66 3.81 16.58
N MET A 118 6.55 4.12 15.30
CA MET A 118 5.73 5.20 14.74
C MET A 118 4.76 4.61 13.72
N VAL A 119 3.49 4.99 13.76
CA VAL A 119 2.48 4.58 12.80
C VAL A 119 2.03 5.79 11.99
N PHE A 120 2.15 5.68 10.67
CA PHE A 120 1.75 6.73 9.73
C PHE A 120 0.43 6.38 9.07
N ARG A 121 -0.50 7.34 9.02
CA ARG A 121 -1.82 7.23 8.42
C ARG A 121 -2.11 8.43 7.51
N THR A 122 -3.03 8.27 6.58
CA THR A 122 -3.37 9.32 5.62
C THR A 122 -4.87 9.47 5.43
N PHE A 123 -5.32 10.69 5.16
CA PHE A 123 -6.67 10.97 4.70
C PHE A 123 -6.83 10.83 3.18
N SER A 124 -5.72 10.54 2.47
CA SER A 124 -5.69 10.51 1.00
C SER A 124 -6.37 9.30 0.37
N LYS A 125 -6.55 8.18 1.10
CA LYS A 125 -7.01 6.90 0.56
C LYS A 125 -8.45 6.59 0.97
N ALA A 126 -8.65 6.00 2.12
CA ALA A 126 -9.99 5.59 2.59
C ALA A 126 -10.98 6.75 2.70
N TYR A 127 -10.48 7.93 2.93
CA TYR A 127 -11.29 9.14 3.10
C TYR A 127 -11.41 10.01 1.84
N GLY A 128 -10.80 9.60 0.72
CA GLY A 128 -10.92 10.30 -0.56
C GLY A 128 -10.31 11.71 -0.63
N LEU A 129 -9.49 12.11 0.37
CA LEU A 129 -8.99 13.47 0.51
C LEU A 129 -7.54 13.64 0.03
N ALA A 130 -7.16 12.97 -1.04
CA ALA A 130 -5.80 13.03 -1.60
C ALA A 130 -5.35 14.47 -1.91
N GLY A 131 -6.27 15.33 -2.39
CA GLY A 131 -5.98 16.73 -2.73
C GLY A 131 -5.68 17.61 -1.52
N LEU A 132 -6.11 17.26 -0.31
CA LEU A 132 -5.85 18.03 0.90
C LEU A 132 -4.44 17.85 1.47
N ARG A 133 -3.68 16.88 0.99
CA ARG A 133 -2.30 16.62 1.42
C ARG A 133 -2.15 16.48 2.94
N CYS A 134 -3.04 15.73 3.59
CA CYS A 134 -3.07 15.56 5.04
C CYS A 134 -2.91 14.09 5.44
N GLY A 135 -2.15 13.88 6.50
CA GLY A 135 -1.96 12.62 7.19
C GLY A 135 -1.61 12.88 8.65
N TYR A 136 -1.38 11.82 9.40
CA TYR A 136 -0.97 11.93 10.79
C TYR A 136 -0.01 10.82 11.18
N ALA A 137 0.80 11.10 12.18
CA ALA A 137 1.71 10.15 12.81
C ALA A 137 1.33 9.92 14.26
N VAL A 138 1.45 8.71 14.74
CA VAL A 138 1.24 8.32 16.13
C VAL A 138 2.45 7.54 16.61
N GLY A 139 2.97 7.91 17.77
CA GLY A 139 4.15 7.26 18.37
C GLY A 139 4.39 7.74 19.80
N ALA A 140 5.49 7.27 20.39
CA ALA A 140 5.87 7.70 21.73
C ALA A 140 6.08 9.22 21.80
N ALA A 141 5.66 9.86 22.88
CA ALA A 141 5.68 11.33 23.03
C ALA A 141 7.06 11.96 22.78
N GLY A 142 8.16 11.27 23.14
CA GLY A 142 9.52 11.73 22.89
C GLY A 142 9.83 11.86 21.40
N VAL A 143 9.50 10.82 20.63
CA VAL A 143 9.71 10.78 19.18
C VAL A 143 8.80 11.78 18.47
N MET A 144 7.53 11.88 18.89
CA MET A 144 6.60 12.85 18.30
C MET A 144 7.03 14.31 18.55
N ARG A 145 7.63 14.62 19.69
CA ARG A 145 8.25 15.94 19.93
C ARG A 145 9.43 16.23 19.00
N LEU A 146 10.26 15.21 18.68
CA LEU A 146 11.38 15.38 17.76
C LEU A 146 10.87 15.61 16.33
N LEU A 147 9.91 14.82 15.87
CA LEU A 147 9.26 15.03 14.58
C LEU A 147 8.62 16.42 14.49
N GLY A 148 7.95 16.87 15.56
CA GLY A 148 7.35 18.21 15.60
C GLY A 148 8.36 19.35 15.43
N LYS A 149 9.63 19.16 15.86
CA LYS A 149 10.70 20.16 15.63
C LYS A 149 11.16 20.22 14.18
N ALA A 150 11.02 19.13 13.42
CA ALA A 150 11.38 19.08 12.00
C ALA A 150 10.28 19.65 11.09
N LEU A 151 9.06 19.83 11.61
CA LEU A 151 7.96 20.39 10.82
C LEU A 151 8.13 21.90 10.67
N LEU A 152 7.95 22.38 9.45
CA LEU A 152 7.96 23.81 9.16
C LEU A 152 6.72 24.48 9.82
N PRO A 153 6.85 25.72 10.30
CA PRO A 153 5.70 26.48 10.72
C PRO A 153 4.65 26.58 9.60
N TYR A 154 3.37 26.40 9.95
CA TYR A 154 2.25 26.51 9.00
C TYR A 154 2.28 25.50 7.84
N HIS A 155 2.97 24.37 7.97
CA HIS A 155 3.10 23.33 6.97
C HIS A 155 1.76 22.68 6.53
N VAL A 156 0.71 22.81 7.35
CA VAL A 156 -0.67 22.43 6.98
C VAL A 156 -1.55 23.67 7.14
N ASN A 157 -2.28 24.04 6.07
CA ASN A 157 -3.15 25.20 6.11
C ASN A 157 -4.40 24.99 6.99
N ALA A 158 -5.00 26.07 7.47
CA ALA A 158 -6.14 26.02 8.39
C ALA A 158 -7.38 25.31 7.80
N TYR A 159 -7.62 25.47 6.48
CA TYR A 159 -8.73 24.81 5.80
C TYR A 159 -8.55 23.29 5.79
N THR A 160 -7.36 22.80 5.45
CA THR A 160 -7.02 21.38 5.51
C THR A 160 -7.23 20.81 6.91
N LEU A 161 -6.78 21.52 7.96
CA LEU A 161 -6.96 21.07 9.35
C LEU A 161 -8.43 21.03 9.75
N MET A 162 -9.22 22.02 9.35
CA MET A 162 -10.66 22.06 9.60
C MET A 162 -11.36 20.87 8.96
N VAL A 163 -11.09 20.60 7.66
CA VAL A 163 -11.70 19.47 6.96
C VAL A 163 -11.26 18.15 7.56
N ALA A 164 -9.96 17.96 7.84
CA ALA A 164 -9.45 16.74 8.46
C ALA A 164 -10.07 16.48 9.84
N LYS A 165 -10.25 17.55 10.65
CA LYS A 165 -10.94 17.46 11.94
C LYS A 165 -12.40 17.06 11.79
N THR A 166 -13.14 17.74 10.92
CA THR A 166 -14.56 17.43 10.66
C THR A 166 -14.74 15.98 10.19
N LEU A 167 -13.88 15.53 9.27
CA LEU A 167 -13.89 14.17 8.79
C LEU A 167 -13.61 13.16 9.92
N TYR A 168 -12.62 13.44 10.73
CA TYR A 168 -12.25 12.60 11.86
C TYR A 168 -13.40 12.45 12.87
N GLU A 169 -14.09 13.55 13.15
CA GLU A 169 -15.27 13.58 14.04
C GLU A 169 -16.47 12.82 13.42
N ASN A 170 -16.54 12.71 12.10
CA ASN A 170 -17.61 12.05 11.34
C ASN A 170 -17.13 10.79 10.58
N LYS A 171 -16.07 10.14 11.03
CA LYS A 171 -15.42 9.00 10.36
C LYS A 171 -16.39 7.85 10.04
N ASP A 172 -17.48 7.70 10.78
CA ASP A 172 -18.48 6.66 10.56
C ASP A 172 -19.20 6.77 9.21
N LEU A 173 -19.25 7.98 8.62
CA LEU A 173 -19.82 8.22 7.30
C LEU A 173 -19.06 7.47 6.18
N TYR A 174 -17.79 7.13 6.39
CA TYR A 174 -16.96 6.45 5.40
C TYR A 174 -17.01 4.92 5.49
N LYS A 175 -17.63 4.37 6.53
CA LYS A 175 -17.69 2.90 6.74
C LYS A 175 -18.34 2.18 5.56
N GLU A 176 -19.46 2.69 5.07
CA GLU A 176 -20.17 2.06 3.96
C GLU A 176 -19.37 2.16 2.64
N GLN A 177 -18.71 3.30 2.40
CA GLN A 177 -17.83 3.46 1.25
C GLN A 177 -16.64 2.48 1.30
N ILE A 178 -16.02 2.32 2.46
CA ILE A 178 -14.91 1.37 2.65
C ILE A 178 -15.38 -0.06 2.42
N LYS A 179 -16.56 -0.43 2.91
CA LYS A 179 -17.17 -1.75 2.66
C LYS A 179 -17.44 -1.97 1.18
N LEU A 180 -17.96 -0.96 0.48
CA LEU A 180 -18.20 -1.03 -0.96
C LEU A 180 -16.89 -1.26 -1.71
N VAL A 181 -15.85 -0.48 -1.43
CA VAL A 181 -14.54 -0.63 -2.06
C VAL A 181 -13.95 -2.03 -1.82
N ARG A 182 -14.07 -2.57 -0.59
CA ARG A 182 -13.64 -3.94 -0.28
C ARG A 182 -14.40 -4.97 -1.11
N SER A 183 -15.73 -4.87 -1.17
CA SER A 183 -16.57 -5.77 -1.95
C SER A 183 -16.23 -5.73 -3.44
N GLU A 184 -16.08 -4.54 -4.00
CA GLU A 184 -15.70 -4.36 -5.40
C GLU A 184 -14.27 -4.87 -5.70
N ARG A 185 -13.33 -4.66 -4.79
CA ARG A 185 -11.98 -5.22 -4.85
C ARG A 185 -12.02 -6.75 -4.97
N ASP A 186 -12.77 -7.40 -4.09
CA ASP A 186 -12.85 -8.86 -4.02
C ASP A 186 -13.52 -9.43 -5.28
N LYS A 187 -14.55 -8.76 -5.81
CA LYS A 187 -15.17 -9.10 -7.11
C LYS A 187 -14.17 -8.95 -8.26
N MET A 188 -13.45 -7.85 -8.32
CA MET A 188 -12.42 -7.59 -9.33
C MET A 188 -11.33 -8.68 -9.30
N ALA A 189 -10.80 -8.96 -8.11
CA ALA A 189 -9.77 -9.98 -7.93
C ALA A 189 -10.25 -11.38 -8.37
N ALA A 190 -11.46 -11.76 -7.98
CA ALA A 190 -12.06 -13.04 -8.35
C ALA A 190 -12.31 -13.14 -9.86
N TYR A 191 -12.74 -12.06 -10.50
CA TYR A 191 -12.98 -12.04 -11.95
C TYR A 191 -11.65 -12.15 -12.73
N LEU A 192 -10.63 -11.37 -12.37
CA LEU A 192 -9.30 -11.45 -12.99
C LEU A 192 -8.70 -12.87 -12.87
N ALA A 193 -8.85 -13.51 -11.70
CA ALA A 193 -8.38 -14.89 -11.51
C ALA A 193 -9.11 -15.87 -12.45
N LYS A 194 -10.42 -15.70 -12.69
CA LYS A 194 -11.19 -16.52 -13.66
C LYS A 194 -10.73 -16.32 -15.10
N LEU A 195 -10.22 -15.15 -15.45
CA LEU A 195 -9.65 -14.87 -16.76
C LEU A 195 -8.23 -15.41 -16.95
N GLY A 196 -7.64 -16.08 -15.96
CA GLY A 196 -6.30 -16.66 -16.03
C GLY A 196 -5.17 -15.69 -15.65
N PHE A 197 -5.48 -14.61 -14.95
CA PHE A 197 -4.47 -13.74 -14.37
C PHE A 197 -4.00 -14.25 -13.00
N LYS A 198 -2.71 -14.12 -12.72
CA LYS A 198 -2.20 -14.15 -11.36
C LYS A 198 -2.63 -12.85 -10.68
N VAL A 199 -3.30 -12.97 -9.55
CA VAL A 199 -3.73 -11.83 -8.74
C VAL A 199 -3.04 -11.89 -7.39
N TRP A 200 -2.39 -10.80 -6.97
CA TRP A 200 -1.82 -10.71 -5.64
C TRP A 200 -2.94 -10.57 -4.59
N PRO A 201 -2.83 -11.28 -3.45
CA PRO A 201 -3.74 -11.04 -2.31
C PRO A 201 -3.69 -9.56 -1.92
N THR A 202 -4.84 -8.93 -1.75
CA THR A 202 -4.86 -7.49 -1.50
C THR A 202 -5.80 -7.11 -0.35
N ALA A 203 -5.29 -6.26 0.53
CA ALA A 203 -6.01 -5.60 1.61
C ALA A 203 -6.03 -4.07 1.42
N THR A 204 -5.95 -3.60 0.17
CA THR A 204 -5.91 -2.19 -0.21
C THR A 204 -7.15 -1.79 -1.01
N ASN A 205 -7.15 -0.60 -1.62
CA ASN A 205 -8.15 -0.17 -2.59
C ASN A 205 -7.72 -0.38 -4.05
N PHE A 206 -6.84 -1.33 -4.29
CA PHE A 206 -6.37 -1.68 -5.64
C PHE A 206 -6.11 -3.18 -5.75
N VAL A 207 -6.00 -3.66 -6.98
CA VAL A 207 -5.61 -5.04 -7.32
C VAL A 207 -4.38 -4.99 -8.21
N THR A 208 -3.37 -5.79 -7.88
CA THR A 208 -2.19 -6.00 -8.73
C THR A 208 -2.29 -7.38 -9.37
N PHE A 209 -2.07 -7.45 -10.66
CA PHE A 209 -2.25 -8.67 -11.45
C PHE A 209 -1.30 -8.73 -12.65
N CYS A 210 -1.04 -9.92 -13.15
CA CYS A 210 -0.31 -10.15 -14.40
C CYS A 210 -0.85 -11.38 -15.12
N ALA A 211 -0.61 -11.47 -16.44
CA ALA A 211 -0.94 -12.66 -17.20
C ALA A 211 -0.08 -13.85 -16.77
N GLN A 212 -0.59 -15.07 -16.92
CA GLN A 212 0.12 -16.32 -16.67
C GLN A 212 0.13 -17.21 -17.92
N ASP A 213 1.10 -18.09 -17.99
CA ASP A 213 1.19 -19.21 -18.94
C ASP A 213 0.83 -18.86 -20.40
N GLU A 214 -0.19 -19.50 -20.93
CA GLU A 214 -0.63 -19.32 -22.32
C GLU A 214 -1.16 -17.92 -22.59
N LEU A 215 -1.79 -17.27 -21.58
CA LEU A 215 -2.23 -15.89 -21.71
C LEU A 215 -1.04 -14.94 -21.88
N THR A 216 0.06 -15.17 -21.14
CA THR A 216 1.30 -14.40 -21.31
C THR A 216 1.84 -14.55 -22.74
N LYS A 217 1.91 -15.77 -23.25
CA LYS A 217 2.41 -16.02 -24.62
C LYS A 217 1.53 -15.34 -25.68
N SER A 218 0.22 -15.49 -25.54
CA SER A 218 -0.77 -14.90 -26.46
C SER A 218 -0.65 -13.38 -26.53
N LEU A 219 -0.59 -12.72 -25.38
CA LEU A 219 -0.46 -11.27 -25.28
C LEU A 219 0.91 -10.77 -25.77
N ALA A 220 1.99 -11.51 -25.49
CA ALA A 220 3.32 -11.18 -25.98
C ALA A 220 3.39 -11.23 -27.51
N LEU A 221 2.86 -12.29 -28.12
CA LEU A 221 2.77 -12.40 -29.58
C LEU A 221 1.91 -11.29 -30.20
N ALA A 222 0.82 -10.91 -29.55
CA ALA A 222 0.00 -9.79 -29.99
C ALA A 222 0.76 -8.46 -29.92
N TYR A 223 1.57 -8.25 -28.87
CA TYR A 223 2.44 -7.08 -28.74
C TYR A 223 3.46 -7.01 -29.86
N GLU A 224 4.22 -8.10 -30.08
CA GLU A 224 5.24 -8.19 -31.13
C GLU A 224 4.66 -7.89 -32.52
N ARG A 225 3.52 -8.48 -32.86
CA ARG A 225 2.83 -8.26 -34.13
C ARG A 225 2.36 -6.81 -34.32
N LYS A 226 1.80 -6.21 -33.25
CA LYS A 226 1.23 -4.85 -33.31
C LYS A 226 2.30 -3.76 -33.32
N TYR A 227 3.35 -3.92 -32.50
CA TYR A 227 4.38 -2.88 -32.30
C TYR A 227 5.72 -3.18 -32.97
N ARG A 228 5.87 -4.36 -33.59
CA ARG A 228 7.09 -4.85 -34.26
C ARG A 228 8.33 -4.78 -33.36
N ASP A 229 8.15 -5.07 -32.08
CA ASP A 229 9.18 -5.01 -31.05
C ASP A 229 9.32 -6.40 -30.40
N CYS A 230 10.42 -7.08 -30.71
CA CYS A 230 10.79 -8.40 -30.17
C CYS A 230 11.89 -8.28 -29.09
N SER A 231 12.21 -7.08 -28.62
CA SER A 231 13.28 -6.84 -27.64
C SER A 231 12.89 -7.17 -26.21
N LEU A 232 11.57 -7.26 -25.92
CA LEU A 232 11.03 -7.47 -24.59
C LEU A 232 10.87 -8.95 -24.26
N THR A 233 11.04 -9.31 -23.00
CA THR A 233 10.66 -10.66 -22.54
C THR A 233 9.14 -10.85 -22.65
N PRO A 234 8.63 -12.10 -22.84
CA PRO A 234 7.20 -12.35 -22.97
C PRO A 234 6.37 -11.75 -21.83
N GLN A 235 6.86 -11.79 -20.60
CA GLN A 235 6.19 -11.22 -19.44
C GLN A 235 6.07 -9.68 -19.55
N VAL A 236 7.15 -8.99 -19.91
CA VAL A 236 7.12 -7.54 -20.10
C VAL A 236 6.22 -7.17 -21.28
N ALA A 237 6.33 -7.86 -22.39
CA ALA A 237 5.53 -7.63 -23.60
C ALA A 237 4.03 -7.83 -23.32
N SER A 238 3.64 -8.86 -22.56
CA SER A 238 2.26 -9.12 -22.19
C SER A 238 1.68 -7.99 -21.33
N GLY A 239 2.40 -7.52 -20.31
CA GLY A 239 2.00 -6.38 -19.48
C GLY A 239 1.88 -5.09 -20.28
N LYS A 240 2.84 -4.81 -21.18
CA LYS A 240 2.81 -3.66 -22.09
C LYS A 240 1.63 -3.74 -23.06
N MET A 241 1.30 -4.92 -23.56
CA MET A 241 0.13 -5.10 -24.43
C MET A 241 -1.16 -4.75 -23.71
N MET A 242 -1.36 -5.30 -22.51
CA MET A 242 -2.54 -4.98 -21.67
C MET A 242 -2.62 -3.50 -21.33
N PHE A 243 -1.52 -2.90 -20.89
CA PHE A 243 -1.48 -1.48 -20.54
C PHE A 243 -1.91 -0.59 -21.72
N LYS A 244 -1.30 -0.82 -22.91
CA LYS A 244 -1.62 -0.05 -24.11
C LYS A 244 -3.05 -0.28 -24.57
N TYR A 245 -3.51 -1.54 -24.53
CA TYR A 245 -4.90 -1.87 -24.89
C TYR A 245 -5.91 -1.15 -23.98
N LEU A 246 -5.70 -1.15 -22.68
CA LEU A 246 -6.57 -0.45 -21.72
C LEU A 246 -6.52 1.06 -21.96
N MET A 247 -5.34 1.61 -22.19
CA MET A 247 -5.17 3.05 -22.48
C MET A 247 -5.88 3.46 -23.79
N GLU A 248 -5.80 2.65 -24.84
CA GLU A 248 -6.53 2.86 -26.12
C GLU A 248 -8.06 2.82 -25.90
N ASN A 249 -8.53 2.12 -24.86
CA ASN A 249 -9.92 2.08 -24.45
C ASN A 249 -10.27 3.11 -23.34
N SER A 250 -9.45 4.14 -23.17
CA SER A 250 -9.64 5.22 -22.19
C SER A 250 -9.60 4.75 -20.73
N ILE A 251 -8.93 3.63 -20.44
CA ILE A 251 -8.74 3.10 -19.10
C ILE A 251 -7.28 3.24 -18.72
N LEU A 252 -7.00 4.08 -17.71
CA LEU A 252 -5.64 4.30 -17.21
C LEU A 252 -5.39 3.48 -15.95
N VAL A 253 -4.43 2.57 -16.02
CA VAL A 253 -3.95 1.74 -14.90
C VAL A 253 -2.48 2.06 -14.60
N ARG A 254 -1.96 1.55 -13.50
CA ARG A 254 -0.52 1.69 -13.20
C ARG A 254 0.26 0.56 -13.83
N ASP A 255 1.23 0.90 -14.66
CA ASP A 255 2.14 -0.05 -15.32
C ASP A 255 3.34 -0.36 -14.42
N TYR A 256 3.51 -1.63 -14.08
CA TYR A 256 4.70 -2.21 -13.43
C TYR A 256 5.39 -3.25 -14.32
N SER A 257 4.99 -3.40 -15.58
CA SER A 257 5.45 -4.49 -16.44
C SER A 257 6.96 -4.55 -16.59
N GLY A 258 7.66 -3.42 -16.56
CA GLY A 258 9.12 -3.34 -16.58
C GLY A 258 9.81 -3.41 -15.22
N HIS A 259 9.08 -3.57 -14.12
CA HIS A 259 9.65 -3.61 -12.77
C HIS A 259 10.21 -5.01 -12.47
N ALA A 260 11.49 -5.13 -12.08
CA ALA A 260 12.19 -6.41 -11.92
C ALA A 260 11.48 -7.45 -11.04
N LYS A 261 10.74 -7.02 -10.01
CA LYS A 261 10.00 -7.89 -9.08
C LYS A 261 8.50 -7.99 -9.36
N LEU A 262 8.00 -7.25 -10.37
CA LEU A 262 6.59 -7.23 -10.77
C LEU A 262 6.47 -7.28 -12.30
N THR A 263 7.36 -8.04 -12.93
CA THR A 263 7.44 -8.17 -14.38
C THR A 263 6.08 -8.55 -14.98
N GLY A 264 5.63 -7.81 -15.96
CA GLY A 264 4.33 -8.01 -16.62
C GLY A 264 3.11 -7.57 -15.80
N CYS A 265 3.30 -7.00 -14.62
CA CYS A 265 2.18 -6.62 -13.75
C CYS A 265 1.59 -5.26 -14.09
N LEU A 266 0.29 -5.18 -13.87
CA LEU A 266 -0.48 -3.94 -13.81
C LEU A 266 -1.15 -3.82 -12.44
N ARG A 267 -1.44 -2.59 -12.02
CA ARG A 267 -2.23 -2.31 -10.81
C ARG A 267 -3.41 -1.43 -11.17
N VAL A 268 -4.61 -1.90 -10.85
CA VAL A 268 -5.87 -1.17 -11.03
C VAL A 268 -6.39 -0.70 -9.68
N THR A 269 -6.76 0.57 -9.58
CA THR A 269 -7.45 1.11 -8.40
C THR A 269 -8.94 0.82 -8.51
N ILE A 270 -9.56 0.45 -7.41
CA ILE A 270 -11.00 0.20 -7.34
C ILE A 270 -11.74 1.54 -7.40
N GLY A 271 -12.56 1.69 -8.42
CA GLY A 271 -13.44 2.82 -8.66
C GLY A 271 -14.89 2.54 -8.22
N THR A 272 -15.83 3.26 -8.83
CA THR A 272 -17.26 2.96 -8.68
C THR A 272 -17.61 1.60 -9.31
N PRO A 273 -18.74 0.96 -8.94
CA PRO A 273 -19.17 -0.28 -9.57
C PRO A 273 -19.24 -0.20 -11.11
N GLU A 274 -19.66 0.94 -11.65
CA GLU A 274 -19.77 1.19 -13.10
C GLU A 274 -18.38 1.28 -13.77
N GLU A 275 -17.43 1.98 -13.14
CA GLU A 275 -16.04 2.05 -13.61
C GLU A 275 -15.38 0.67 -13.57
N ASN A 276 -15.58 -0.07 -12.49
CA ASN A 276 -15.04 -1.43 -12.34
C ASN A 276 -15.62 -2.37 -13.41
N LEU A 277 -16.94 -2.31 -13.66
CA LEU A 277 -17.59 -3.10 -14.71
C LEU A 277 -17.03 -2.77 -16.10
N THR A 278 -16.79 -1.48 -16.38
CA THR A 278 -16.19 -1.04 -17.64
C THR A 278 -14.83 -1.69 -17.88
N ILE A 279 -13.98 -1.74 -16.85
CA ILE A 279 -12.67 -2.40 -16.92
C ILE A 279 -12.83 -3.90 -17.19
N LEU A 280 -13.71 -4.57 -16.43
CA LEU A 280 -13.94 -6.02 -16.56
C LEU A 280 -14.51 -6.43 -17.92
N GLN A 281 -15.31 -5.57 -18.56
CA GLN A 281 -15.83 -5.81 -19.91
C GLN A 281 -14.78 -5.66 -21.01
N LYS A 282 -13.65 -5.01 -20.72
CA LYS A 282 -12.54 -4.80 -21.66
C LYS A 282 -11.40 -5.80 -21.49
N LEU A 283 -11.33 -6.50 -20.38
CA LEU A 283 -10.36 -7.58 -20.14
C LEU A 283 -10.93 -8.94 -20.54
#